data_d44910ec4485a757888aefb687370d40
#
_entry.id   d44910ec4485a757888aefb687370d40
#
_cell.length_a   1.000
_cell.length_b   1.000
_cell.length_c   1.000
_cell.angle_alpha   90.00
_cell.angle_beta   90.00
_cell.angle_gamma   90.00
#
_symmetry.space_group_name_H-M   'P 1'
#
loop_
_entity.id
_entity.type
_entity.pdbx_description
1 polymer ?
#
loop_
_entity_poly.entity_id
_entity_poly.type
_entity_poly.pdbx_seq_one_letter_code
_entity_poly.pdbx_strand_id
1 'polypeptide(L)'
;TQNQNLTEGLNRIRRWRDQYRSMQPPSPLEDVNQLAAKLEMTHAHPSGIAQLFASGHVRLDSLFRDTGVLKAAERHIGRVLDDQAAKRRISGVAELSLVVGVATWKGNALPVLLYPVGVTIEDDGLSTTIRFTGRVTLNAAFVNTLREQGVFLDEDSLFDGASYDSGTPETSAMFARISSEASERISDFAIERQIVLGCFMDPSSQMISESRQFIDQLENGPTGNVLLDALAGDESARTALKDANIPQYSPFDVDPHAEYEVGDVDNTVRYAASLAANGHSIVVDGAFPKGTAEQAVAIASRCLMNGRSVLYVPGVAEQKRLFIQTASANEMKAQVLDVSDEHANAALDKQLIAAVGFQPGVATQRFDQLADELVGVRSRLTRYLGDLHGGNDKWNVSAYETIQNL
;
A
#
# COMPACT_ATOMS: atom_id res chain seq x y z
N THR A 1 8.09 -1.98 -36.47
CA THR A 1 7.46 -0.84 -35.78
C THR A 1 6.86 -1.26 -34.42
N GLN A 2 6.04 -2.32 -34.33
CA GLN A 2 5.41 -2.74 -33.07
C GLN A 2 6.46 -3.19 -32.04
N ASN A 3 7.44 -4.01 -32.42
CA ASN A 3 8.55 -4.40 -31.52
C ASN A 3 9.42 -3.23 -31.10
N GLN A 4 9.58 -2.20 -31.92
CA GLN A 4 10.34 -0.99 -31.57
C GLN A 4 9.60 -0.17 -30.50
N ASN A 5 8.29 -0.01 -30.64
CA ASN A 5 7.46 0.72 -29.67
C ASN A 5 7.44 0.03 -28.30
N LEU A 6 7.34 -1.29 -28.28
CA LEU A 6 7.40 -2.09 -27.05
C LEU A 6 8.79 -1.95 -26.38
N THR A 7 9.88 -2.09 -27.15
CA THR A 7 11.24 -1.92 -26.61
C THR A 7 11.45 -0.52 -26.04
N GLU A 8 10.96 0.52 -26.70
CA GLU A 8 11.04 1.89 -26.21
C GLU A 8 10.20 2.11 -24.96
N GLY A 9 8.99 1.54 -24.92
CA GLY A 9 8.11 1.55 -23.75
C GLY A 9 8.76 0.89 -22.53
N LEU A 10 9.30 -0.31 -22.69
CA LEU A 10 10.02 -1.04 -21.65
C LEU A 10 11.26 -0.27 -21.15
N ASN A 11 12.03 0.31 -22.06
CA ASN A 11 13.20 1.13 -21.68
C ASN A 11 12.79 2.39 -20.92
N ARG A 12 11.61 2.95 -21.19
CA ARG A 12 11.05 4.07 -20.44
C ARG A 12 10.65 3.64 -19.02
N ILE A 13 9.98 2.50 -18.87
CA ILE A 13 9.59 1.96 -17.54
C ILE A 13 10.85 1.62 -16.72
N ARG A 14 11.88 1.03 -17.33
CA ARG A 14 13.16 0.78 -16.67
C ARG A 14 13.81 2.06 -16.19
N ARG A 15 13.84 3.10 -17.02
CA ARG A 15 14.37 4.42 -16.62
C ARG A 15 13.58 5.04 -15.44
N TRP A 16 12.27 4.93 -15.42
CA TRP A 16 11.46 5.41 -14.32
C TRP A 16 11.75 4.65 -13.01
N ARG A 17 11.87 3.33 -13.06
CA ARG A 17 12.29 2.51 -11.91
C ARG A 17 13.66 2.95 -11.39
N ASP A 18 14.64 3.11 -12.27
CA ASP A 18 16.00 3.48 -11.89
C ASP A 18 16.06 4.92 -11.35
N GLN A 19 15.29 5.83 -11.93
CA GLN A 19 15.11 7.18 -11.40
C GLN A 19 14.44 7.17 -10.01
N TYR A 20 13.38 6.39 -9.84
CA TYR A 20 12.73 6.23 -8.53
C TYR A 20 13.71 5.70 -7.50
N ARG A 21 14.49 4.65 -7.83
CA ARG A 21 15.52 4.10 -6.95
C ARG A 21 16.55 5.15 -6.55
N SER A 22 17.00 5.99 -7.48
CA SER A 22 18.00 7.03 -7.20
C SER A 22 17.49 8.16 -6.30
N MET A 23 16.16 8.35 -6.21
CA MET A 23 15.52 9.34 -5.36
C MET A 23 15.26 8.83 -3.93
N GLN A 24 15.36 7.51 -3.71
CA GLN A 24 15.09 6.92 -2.40
C GLN A 24 16.33 6.98 -1.50
N PRO A 25 16.15 7.13 -0.18
CA PRO A 25 17.26 6.99 0.76
C PRO A 25 17.80 5.54 0.71
N PRO A 26 19.06 5.33 1.11
CA PRO A 26 19.61 3.98 1.23
C PRO A 26 18.75 3.10 2.12
N SER A 27 18.50 1.87 1.67
CA SER A 27 17.62 0.94 2.36
C SER A 27 18.35 0.19 3.48
N PRO A 28 17.75 0.04 4.68
CA PRO A 28 18.29 -0.85 5.72
C PRO A 28 18.37 -2.32 5.29
N LEU A 29 17.59 -2.73 4.29
CA LEU A 29 17.65 -4.06 3.68
C LEU A 29 18.86 -4.23 2.75
N GLU A 30 19.41 -3.14 2.24
CA GLU A 30 20.63 -3.12 1.40
C GLU A 30 21.89 -2.82 2.22
N ASP A 31 21.75 -2.15 3.37
CA ASP A 31 22.85 -1.88 4.30
C ASP A 31 22.33 -1.73 5.73
N VAL A 32 22.69 -2.64 6.61
CA VAL A 32 22.29 -2.65 8.03
C VAL A 32 22.68 -1.36 8.77
N ASN A 33 23.69 -0.65 8.29
CA ASN A 33 24.14 0.62 8.89
C ASN A 33 23.20 1.80 8.61
N GLN A 34 22.26 1.65 7.69
CA GLN A 34 21.24 2.66 7.39
C GLN A 34 20.03 2.61 8.33
N LEU A 35 20.01 1.72 9.31
CA LEU A 35 18.99 1.72 10.34
C LEU A 35 19.02 3.01 11.16
N ALA A 36 17.89 3.70 11.24
CA ALA A 36 17.73 4.90 12.05
C ALA A 36 17.86 4.59 13.57
N ALA A 37 17.37 3.43 13.97
CA ALA A 37 17.48 2.92 15.34
C ALA A 37 17.68 1.39 15.33
N LYS A 38 18.55 0.89 16.16
CA LYS A 38 18.82 -0.54 16.29
C LYS A 38 19.13 -0.96 17.73
N LEU A 39 18.82 -2.21 18.07
CA LEU A 39 19.34 -2.89 19.22
C LEU A 39 20.29 -4.00 18.77
N GLU A 40 21.57 -3.90 19.09
CA GLU A 40 22.53 -4.95 18.84
C GLU A 40 22.42 -6.03 19.91
N MET A 41 22.24 -7.27 19.47
CA MET A 41 22.10 -8.43 20.34
C MET A 41 23.24 -9.45 20.13
N THR A 42 24.22 -9.12 19.32
CA THR A 42 25.37 -9.99 19.01
C THR A 42 26.14 -10.44 20.30
N HIS A 43 26.20 -9.54 21.28
CA HIS A 43 26.83 -9.79 22.57
C HIS A 43 25.83 -10.03 23.72
N ALA A 44 24.58 -10.31 23.40
CA ALA A 44 23.58 -10.69 24.40
C ALA A 44 23.96 -12.03 25.05
N HIS A 45 23.42 -12.29 26.25
CA HIS A 45 23.72 -13.50 26.98
C HIS A 45 23.31 -14.76 26.17
N PRO A 46 24.18 -15.73 25.95
CA PRO A 46 23.92 -16.90 25.10
C PRO A 46 22.64 -17.66 25.49
N SER A 47 22.36 -17.80 26.80
CA SER A 47 21.14 -18.49 27.27
C SER A 47 19.87 -17.72 26.91
N GLY A 48 19.91 -16.39 26.88
CA GLY A 48 18.76 -15.58 26.44
C GLY A 48 18.50 -15.72 24.94
N ILE A 49 19.57 -15.71 24.13
CA ILE A 49 19.48 -16.00 22.69
C ILE A 49 18.92 -17.42 22.46
N ALA A 50 19.47 -18.43 23.14
CA ALA A 50 18.97 -19.79 23.04
C ALA A 50 17.49 -19.90 23.46
N GLN A 51 17.07 -19.20 24.50
CA GLN A 51 15.66 -19.13 24.91
C GLN A 51 14.78 -18.52 23.81
N LEU A 52 15.19 -17.40 23.19
CA LEU A 52 14.41 -16.76 22.12
C LEU A 52 14.15 -17.75 20.99
N PHE A 53 15.16 -18.44 20.52
CA PHE A 53 15.02 -19.40 19.42
C PHE A 53 14.28 -20.67 19.83
N ALA A 54 14.40 -21.13 21.10
CA ALA A 54 13.73 -22.34 21.58
C ALA A 54 12.24 -22.12 21.86
N SER A 55 11.88 -20.99 22.46
CA SER A 55 10.50 -20.73 22.90
C SER A 55 9.76 -19.68 22.06
N GLY A 56 10.44 -19.09 21.10
CA GLY A 56 9.87 -18.02 20.25
C GLY A 56 9.73 -16.67 20.97
N HIS A 57 10.13 -16.57 22.24
CA HIS A 57 10.07 -15.32 22.99
C HIS A 57 11.16 -15.24 24.07
N VAL A 58 11.53 -14.04 24.47
CA VAL A 58 12.51 -13.79 25.52
C VAL A 58 12.28 -12.46 26.19
N ARG A 59 12.56 -12.37 27.49
CA ARG A 59 12.58 -11.10 28.19
C ARG A 59 13.94 -10.41 27.99
N LEU A 60 13.91 -9.08 27.96
CA LEU A 60 15.11 -8.26 27.74
C LEU A 60 16.17 -8.46 28.85
N ASP A 61 15.72 -8.65 30.11
CA ASP A 61 16.60 -8.94 31.25
C ASP A 61 17.32 -10.30 31.17
N SER A 62 16.76 -11.27 30.44
CA SER A 62 17.40 -12.54 30.14
C SER A 62 18.49 -12.41 29.08
N LEU A 63 18.39 -11.42 28.20
CA LEU A 63 19.38 -11.09 27.19
C LEU A 63 20.51 -10.22 27.74
N PHE A 64 20.19 -9.27 28.62
CA PHE A 64 21.12 -8.30 29.16
C PHE A 64 21.06 -8.30 30.71
N ARG A 65 21.95 -9.07 31.33
CA ARG A 65 21.94 -9.30 32.79
C ARG A 65 22.54 -8.17 33.60
N ASP A 66 23.48 -7.43 33.02
CA ASP A 66 24.05 -6.26 33.65
C ASP A 66 23.04 -5.11 33.64
N THR A 67 22.80 -4.47 34.80
CA THR A 67 21.80 -3.42 34.96
C THR A 67 22.09 -2.18 34.10
N GLY A 68 23.35 -1.85 33.88
CA GLY A 68 23.74 -0.73 33.03
C GLY A 68 23.47 -1.01 31.56
N VAL A 69 23.82 -2.23 31.12
CA VAL A 69 23.60 -2.71 29.76
C VAL A 69 22.10 -2.87 29.50
N LEU A 70 21.32 -3.40 30.45
CA LEU A 70 19.87 -3.52 30.35
C LEU A 70 19.19 -2.16 30.16
N LYS A 71 19.53 -1.16 30.96
CA LYS A 71 19.01 0.22 30.80
C LYS A 71 19.40 0.85 29.47
N ALA A 72 20.56 0.50 28.92
CA ALA A 72 20.95 0.93 27.58
C ALA A 72 20.10 0.24 26.51
N ALA A 73 19.86 -1.06 26.64
CA ALA A 73 19.02 -1.84 25.73
C ALA A 73 17.56 -1.36 25.75
N GLU A 74 17.00 -1.05 26.90
CA GLU A 74 15.66 -0.45 27.05
C GLU A 74 15.53 0.88 26.27
N ARG A 75 16.55 1.75 26.39
CA ARG A 75 16.58 3.01 25.63
C ARG A 75 16.69 2.78 24.12
N HIS A 76 17.46 1.78 23.69
CA HIS A 76 17.58 1.42 22.28
C HIS A 76 16.26 0.86 21.74
N ILE A 77 15.59 -0.01 22.49
CA ILE A 77 14.25 -0.50 22.12
C ILE A 77 13.23 0.65 22.02
N GLY A 78 13.24 1.58 22.97
CA GLY A 78 12.38 2.77 22.86
C GLY A 78 12.55 3.52 21.55
N ARG A 79 13.81 3.75 21.12
CA ARG A 79 14.09 4.38 19.82
C ARG A 79 13.65 3.53 18.62
N VAL A 80 13.79 2.22 18.70
CA VAL A 80 13.34 1.30 17.65
C VAL A 80 11.81 1.34 17.52
N LEU A 81 11.08 1.38 18.62
CA LEU A 81 9.63 1.51 18.62
C LEU A 81 9.17 2.89 18.13
N ASP A 82 9.89 3.96 18.46
CA ASP A 82 9.63 5.30 17.93
C ASP A 82 9.82 5.35 16.41
N ASP A 83 10.90 4.74 15.89
CA ASP A 83 11.16 4.62 14.45
C ASP A 83 10.07 3.80 13.75
N GLN A 84 9.67 2.66 14.34
CA GLN A 84 8.54 1.86 13.85
C GLN A 84 7.26 2.68 13.79
N ALA A 85 6.92 3.39 14.86
CA ALA A 85 5.71 4.21 14.92
C ALA A 85 5.73 5.35 13.88
N ALA A 86 6.89 5.97 13.65
CA ALA A 86 7.06 7.01 12.63
C ALA A 86 6.84 6.44 11.22
N LYS A 87 7.45 5.30 10.90
CA LYS A 87 7.29 4.61 9.62
C LYS A 87 5.84 4.16 9.41
N ARG A 88 5.20 3.61 10.46
CA ARG A 88 3.79 3.20 10.41
C ARG A 88 2.84 4.36 10.12
N ARG A 89 3.11 5.57 10.65
CA ARG A 89 2.29 6.76 10.34
C ARG A 89 2.33 7.14 8.85
N ILE A 90 3.46 6.88 8.19
CA ILE A 90 3.65 7.21 6.77
C ILE A 90 3.08 6.10 5.89
N SER A 91 3.48 4.86 6.10
CA SER A 91 3.18 3.73 5.22
C SER A 91 1.94 2.92 5.62
N GLY A 92 1.41 3.13 6.83
CA GLY A 92 0.30 2.33 7.38
C GLY A 92 0.75 1.00 7.99
N VAL A 93 1.87 0.44 7.56
CA VAL A 93 2.45 -0.81 8.05
C VAL A 93 3.91 -0.58 8.37
N ALA A 94 4.40 -1.11 9.48
CA ALA A 94 5.82 -1.16 9.80
C ALA A 94 6.09 -2.34 10.73
N GLU A 95 6.88 -3.28 10.27
CA GLU A 95 7.25 -4.48 11.01
C GLU A 95 8.67 -4.35 11.56
N LEU A 96 8.89 -4.92 12.75
CA LEU A 96 10.22 -5.11 13.29
C LEU A 96 10.75 -6.45 12.84
N SER A 97 12.04 -6.47 12.58
CA SER A 97 12.75 -7.72 12.27
C SER A 97 13.99 -7.86 13.12
N LEU A 98 14.26 -9.10 13.51
CA LEU A 98 15.54 -9.52 14.03
C LEU A 98 16.35 -10.07 12.87
N VAL A 99 17.44 -9.39 12.54
CA VAL A 99 18.41 -9.85 11.56
C VAL A 99 19.35 -10.84 12.23
N VAL A 100 19.61 -11.95 11.57
CA VAL A 100 20.65 -12.93 11.93
C VAL A 100 21.57 -13.12 10.74
N GLY A 101 22.82 -12.72 10.91
CA GLY A 101 23.85 -12.72 9.88
C GLY A 101 23.82 -11.47 9.00
N VAL A 102 24.98 -10.89 8.79
CA VAL A 102 25.22 -9.77 7.87
C VAL A 102 26.30 -10.19 6.88
N ALA A 103 25.97 -10.17 5.60
CA ALA A 103 26.91 -10.46 4.53
C ALA A 103 27.73 -9.21 4.21
N THR A 104 29.04 -9.35 4.20
CA THR A 104 29.98 -8.25 3.97
C THR A 104 30.90 -8.54 2.78
N TRP A 105 31.07 -7.56 1.90
CA TRP A 105 32.06 -7.54 0.81
C TRP A 105 32.21 -6.12 0.28
N LYS A 106 33.43 -5.68 0.01
CA LYS A 106 33.74 -4.38 -0.61
C LYS A 106 32.98 -3.19 0.00
N GLY A 107 32.75 -3.20 1.32
CA GLY A 107 32.04 -2.15 2.04
C GLY A 107 30.51 -2.28 2.08
N ASN A 108 29.95 -3.30 1.48
CA ASN A 108 28.52 -3.65 1.65
C ASN A 108 28.31 -4.36 2.99
N ALA A 109 27.14 -4.23 3.59
CA ALA A 109 26.75 -4.87 4.84
C ALA A 109 25.25 -5.25 4.79
N LEU A 110 24.92 -6.31 4.05
CA LEU A 110 23.53 -6.72 3.81
C LEU A 110 23.03 -7.70 4.87
N PRO A 111 21.85 -7.45 5.47
CA PRO A 111 21.15 -8.45 6.27
C PRO A 111 20.92 -9.75 5.50
N VAL A 112 21.08 -10.91 6.13
CA VAL A 112 20.88 -12.22 5.47
C VAL A 112 19.52 -12.79 5.82
N LEU A 113 19.28 -13.10 7.10
CA LEU A 113 18.01 -13.67 7.58
C LEU A 113 17.21 -12.62 8.34
N LEU A 114 15.92 -12.56 8.05
CA LEU A 114 14.94 -11.67 8.69
C LEU A 114 13.93 -12.52 9.46
N TYR A 115 13.89 -12.35 10.78
CA TYR A 115 12.87 -12.93 11.65
C TYR A 115 11.87 -11.83 12.04
N PRO A 116 10.60 -11.89 11.59
CA PRO A 116 9.59 -10.93 12.05
C PRO A 116 9.41 -11.02 13.56
N VAL A 117 9.43 -9.88 14.25
CA VAL A 117 9.32 -9.83 15.71
C VAL A 117 8.31 -8.75 16.16
N GLY A 118 7.68 -9.04 17.29
CA GLY A 118 6.94 -8.07 18.08
C GLY A 118 7.67 -7.76 19.38
N VAL A 119 7.60 -6.51 19.81
CA VAL A 119 8.10 -6.06 21.10
C VAL A 119 6.93 -5.61 21.94
N THR A 120 6.80 -6.18 23.14
CA THR A 120 5.75 -5.81 24.09
C THR A 120 6.41 -5.25 25.36
N ILE A 121 5.98 -4.08 25.78
CA ILE A 121 6.32 -3.51 27.09
C ILE A 121 5.12 -3.80 27.99
N GLU A 122 5.35 -4.48 29.11
CA GLU A 122 4.28 -4.81 30.06
C GLU A 122 3.80 -3.56 30.81
N ASP A 123 2.59 -3.61 31.38
CA ASP A 123 1.95 -2.47 32.05
C ASP A 123 2.72 -1.97 33.27
N ASP A 124 3.62 -2.78 33.84
CA ASP A 124 4.52 -2.38 34.90
C ASP A 124 5.64 -1.42 34.44
N GLY A 125 5.79 -1.26 33.11
CA GLY A 125 6.85 -0.46 32.48
C GLY A 125 8.28 -0.98 32.71
N LEU A 126 8.41 -2.14 33.37
CA LEU A 126 9.70 -2.72 33.81
C LEU A 126 10.10 -3.95 33.00
N SER A 127 9.15 -4.58 32.32
CA SER A 127 9.35 -5.82 31.59
C SER A 127 9.16 -5.62 30.09
N THR A 128 10.20 -5.84 29.31
CA THR A 128 10.13 -5.83 27.85
C THR A 128 10.35 -7.26 27.32
N THR A 129 9.43 -7.72 26.49
CA THR A 129 9.47 -9.05 25.88
C THR A 129 9.58 -8.92 24.35
N ILE A 130 10.52 -9.66 23.76
CA ILE A 130 10.68 -9.83 22.31
C ILE A 130 10.10 -11.18 21.93
N ARG A 131 9.27 -11.24 20.89
CA ARG A 131 8.60 -12.47 20.40
C ARG A 131 8.68 -12.56 18.90
N PHE A 132 8.92 -13.74 18.35
CA PHE A 132 8.72 -14.00 16.93
C PHE A 132 7.23 -13.93 16.56
N THR A 133 6.91 -13.26 15.46
CA THR A 133 5.54 -13.07 14.96
C THR A 133 5.29 -13.78 13.64
N GLY A 134 6.34 -14.28 12.99
CA GLY A 134 6.24 -14.95 11.70
C GLY A 134 7.42 -15.89 11.45
N ARG A 135 7.44 -16.45 10.25
CA ARG A 135 8.54 -17.34 9.80
C ARG A 135 9.74 -16.51 9.34
N VAL A 136 10.92 -17.07 9.51
CA VAL A 136 12.15 -16.52 8.96
C VAL A 136 12.13 -16.50 7.44
N THR A 137 12.69 -15.46 6.85
CA THR A 137 12.86 -15.32 5.41
C THR A 137 14.28 -14.86 5.08
N LEU A 138 14.75 -15.19 3.87
CA LEU A 138 15.94 -14.54 3.32
C LEU A 138 15.58 -13.09 2.92
N ASN A 139 16.53 -12.19 3.12
CA ASN A 139 16.40 -10.83 2.65
C ASN A 139 16.38 -10.78 1.11
N ALA A 140 15.26 -10.37 0.54
CA ALA A 140 15.10 -10.30 -0.91
C ALA A 140 16.14 -9.37 -1.58
N ALA A 141 16.53 -8.27 -0.90
CA ALA A 141 17.57 -7.38 -1.41
C ALA A 141 18.93 -8.10 -1.49
N PHE A 142 19.26 -8.90 -0.48
CA PHE A 142 20.47 -9.74 -0.47
C PHE A 142 20.46 -10.76 -1.62
N VAL A 143 19.38 -11.53 -1.78
CA VAL A 143 19.22 -12.51 -2.86
C VAL A 143 19.34 -11.85 -4.24
N ASN A 144 18.69 -10.71 -4.43
CA ASN A 144 18.76 -9.97 -5.68
C ASN A 144 20.15 -9.44 -5.98
N THR A 145 20.86 -8.92 -4.96
CA THR A 145 22.23 -8.44 -5.12
C THR A 145 23.19 -9.57 -5.48
N LEU A 146 23.04 -10.74 -4.87
CA LEU A 146 23.83 -11.92 -5.24
C LEU A 146 23.54 -12.38 -6.68
N ARG A 147 22.27 -12.37 -7.09
CA ARG A 147 21.84 -12.71 -8.46
C ARG A 147 22.47 -11.76 -9.49
N GLU A 148 22.55 -10.46 -9.18
CA GLU A 148 23.23 -9.46 -10.03
C GLU A 148 24.73 -9.73 -10.16
N GLN A 149 25.36 -10.39 -9.17
CA GLN A 149 26.75 -10.86 -9.21
C GLN A 149 26.90 -12.25 -9.84
N GLY A 150 25.79 -12.83 -10.36
CA GLY A 150 25.77 -14.16 -10.98
C GLY A 150 25.74 -15.32 -10.00
N VAL A 151 25.45 -15.09 -8.72
CA VAL A 151 25.23 -16.12 -7.71
C VAL A 151 23.73 -16.36 -7.57
N PHE A 152 23.31 -17.60 -7.82
CA PHE A 152 21.90 -18.01 -7.78
C PHE A 152 21.69 -18.94 -6.60
N LEU A 153 21.04 -18.46 -5.56
CA LEU A 153 20.66 -19.26 -4.39
C LEU A 153 19.34 -20.00 -4.65
N ASP A 154 19.33 -21.29 -4.33
CA ASP A 154 18.10 -22.07 -4.25
C ASP A 154 17.52 -21.96 -2.84
N GLU A 155 16.57 -21.04 -2.68
CA GLU A 155 15.99 -20.70 -1.38
C GLU A 155 15.30 -21.91 -0.73
N ASP A 156 14.57 -22.72 -1.50
CA ASP A 156 13.88 -23.90 -0.98
C ASP A 156 14.88 -24.89 -0.39
N SER A 157 15.98 -25.15 -1.09
CA SER A 157 17.02 -26.07 -0.62
C SER A 157 17.84 -25.54 0.56
N LEU A 158 17.90 -24.23 0.76
CA LEU A 158 18.55 -23.63 1.93
C LEU A 158 17.74 -23.82 3.21
N PHE A 159 16.42 -23.88 3.09
CA PHE A 159 15.50 -24.11 4.19
C PHE A 159 15.13 -25.59 4.38
N ASP A 160 15.38 -26.45 3.37
CA ASP A 160 15.20 -27.88 3.47
C ASP A 160 16.20 -28.50 4.45
N GLY A 161 15.68 -29.15 5.49
CA GLY A 161 16.49 -29.85 6.52
C GLY A 161 16.92 -28.98 7.70
N ALA A 162 16.62 -27.70 7.73
CA ALA A 162 16.74 -26.89 8.93
C ALA A 162 15.54 -27.17 9.82
N SER A 163 15.73 -27.89 10.92
CA SER A 163 14.71 -28.11 11.94
C SER A 163 14.44 -26.80 12.67
N TYR A 164 13.53 -25.99 12.10
CA TYR A 164 13.08 -24.72 12.70
C TYR A 164 12.23 -24.95 13.97
N ASP A 165 11.84 -26.19 14.24
CA ASP A 165 11.02 -26.55 15.40
C ASP A 165 11.81 -26.73 16.69
N SER A 166 13.12 -26.75 16.65
CA SER A 166 13.99 -26.93 17.82
C SER A 166 15.05 -25.83 17.97
N GLY A 167 14.60 -24.60 18.02
CA GLY A 167 15.22 -23.55 18.83
C GLY A 167 16.53 -22.92 18.45
N THR A 168 17.33 -23.45 17.57
CA THR A 168 18.46 -22.74 16.95
C THR A 168 18.53 -23.19 15.51
N PRO A 169 18.24 -22.31 14.55
CA PRO A 169 18.53 -22.66 13.18
C PRO A 169 20.01 -22.97 13.13
N GLU A 170 20.39 -24.08 12.53
CA GLU A 170 21.81 -24.33 12.20
C GLU A 170 22.26 -23.35 11.10
N THR A 171 22.16 -22.06 11.42
CA THR A 171 22.54 -20.94 10.55
C THR A 171 23.97 -21.11 10.08
N SER A 172 24.82 -21.85 10.86
CA SER A 172 26.18 -22.12 10.49
C SER A 172 26.34 -22.92 9.20
N ALA A 173 25.53 -23.96 9.01
CA ALA A 173 25.56 -24.76 7.78
C ALA A 173 25.01 -23.97 6.59
N MET A 174 23.93 -23.25 6.79
CA MET A 174 23.36 -22.36 5.77
C MET A 174 24.33 -21.25 5.36
N PHE A 175 24.93 -20.55 6.33
CA PHE A 175 25.92 -19.51 6.05
C PHE A 175 27.19 -20.04 5.40
N ALA A 176 27.66 -21.21 5.78
CA ALA A 176 28.79 -21.85 5.13
C ALA A 176 28.48 -22.19 3.66
N ARG A 177 27.29 -22.69 3.40
CA ARG A 177 26.85 -22.99 2.03
C ARG A 177 26.74 -21.71 1.19
N ILE A 178 26.05 -20.68 1.66
CA ILE A 178 25.95 -19.40 0.98
C ILE A 178 27.31 -18.78 0.74
N SER A 179 28.22 -18.83 1.76
CA SER A 179 29.56 -18.29 1.64
C SER A 179 30.40 -19.07 0.61
N SER A 180 30.25 -20.39 0.53
CA SER A 180 30.94 -21.21 -0.47
C SER A 180 30.51 -20.83 -1.89
N GLU A 181 29.18 -20.74 -2.14
CA GLU A 181 28.62 -20.39 -3.46
C GLU A 181 28.98 -18.94 -3.86
N ALA A 182 28.92 -18.01 -2.91
CA ALA A 182 29.20 -16.60 -3.18
C ALA A 182 30.71 -16.32 -3.37
N SER A 183 31.59 -16.96 -2.61
CA SER A 183 33.02 -16.72 -2.69
C SER A 183 33.66 -17.14 -4.01
N GLU A 184 32.99 -18.00 -4.77
CA GLU A 184 33.42 -18.36 -6.14
C GLU A 184 33.40 -17.18 -7.10
N ARG A 185 32.54 -16.19 -6.84
CA ARG A 185 32.31 -15.07 -7.73
C ARG A 185 32.54 -13.69 -7.09
N ILE A 186 32.45 -13.60 -5.78
CA ILE A 186 32.57 -12.35 -5.03
C ILE A 186 33.82 -12.45 -4.14
N SER A 187 34.81 -11.61 -4.45
CA SER A 187 36.02 -11.53 -3.60
C SER A 187 35.67 -10.90 -2.25
N ASP A 188 36.31 -11.38 -1.21
CA ASP A 188 36.19 -10.92 0.19
C ASP A 188 34.76 -11.06 0.76
N PHE A 189 33.97 -11.99 0.22
CA PHE A 189 32.66 -12.29 0.74
C PHE A 189 32.76 -13.03 2.07
N ALA A 190 32.08 -12.52 3.08
CA ALA A 190 31.95 -13.18 4.39
C ALA A 190 30.54 -12.95 4.96
N ILE A 191 30.05 -13.87 5.77
CA ILE A 191 28.85 -13.66 6.59
C ILE A 191 29.28 -13.56 8.05
N GLU A 192 29.10 -12.36 8.60
CA GLU A 192 29.37 -12.10 10.03
C GLU A 192 28.15 -12.52 10.86
N ARG A 193 28.39 -13.13 12.02
CA ARG A 193 27.33 -13.53 12.95
C ARG A 193 26.86 -12.33 13.78
N GLN A 194 26.21 -11.37 13.14
CA GLN A 194 25.57 -10.24 13.81
C GLN A 194 24.11 -10.56 14.07
N ILE A 195 23.60 -10.11 15.23
CA ILE A 195 22.18 -10.17 15.60
C ILE A 195 21.73 -8.75 15.89
N VAL A 196 20.82 -8.22 15.06
CA VAL A 196 20.37 -6.83 15.13
C VAL A 196 18.85 -6.76 15.02
N LEU A 197 18.23 -6.11 15.99
CA LEU A 197 16.79 -5.80 15.99
C LEU A 197 16.58 -4.37 15.53
N GLY A 198 15.65 -4.18 14.58
CA GLY A 198 15.30 -2.87 14.06
C GLY A 198 14.09 -2.92 13.13
N CYS A 199 13.69 -1.77 12.63
CA CYS A 199 12.64 -1.65 11.61
C CYS A 199 13.26 -1.65 10.22
N PHE A 200 13.35 -2.83 9.61
CA PHE A 200 13.95 -3.04 8.29
C PHE A 200 13.00 -2.77 7.13
N MET A 201 11.86 -2.17 7.41
CA MET A 201 10.90 -1.83 6.38
C MET A 201 11.45 -0.76 5.43
N ASP A 202 11.39 -1.07 4.15
CA ASP A 202 11.65 -0.16 3.05
C ASP A 202 10.56 -0.32 1.98
N PRO A 203 9.56 0.57 1.95
CA PRO A 203 8.50 0.52 0.95
C PRO A 203 9.03 0.63 -0.48
N SER A 204 10.18 1.27 -0.67
CA SER A 204 10.78 1.46 -2.00
C SER A 204 11.33 0.15 -2.58
N SER A 205 11.89 -0.72 -1.75
CA SER A 205 12.44 -2.00 -2.20
C SER A 205 11.37 -2.93 -2.77
N GLN A 206 10.18 -2.95 -2.16
CA GLN A 206 9.05 -3.72 -2.65
C GLN A 206 8.58 -3.19 -4.01
N MET A 207 8.39 -1.87 -4.15
CA MET A 207 7.98 -1.26 -5.42
C MET A 207 9.01 -1.50 -6.54
N ILE A 208 10.30 -1.46 -6.23
CA ILE A 208 11.36 -1.79 -7.18
C ILE A 208 11.30 -3.27 -7.59
N SER A 209 11.07 -4.18 -6.65
CA SER A 209 10.90 -5.61 -6.92
C SER A 209 9.68 -5.88 -7.80
N GLU A 210 8.53 -5.31 -7.45
CA GLU A 210 7.29 -5.44 -8.22
C GLU A 210 7.42 -4.84 -9.63
N SER A 211 8.12 -3.72 -9.77
CA SER A 211 8.38 -3.13 -11.10
C SER A 211 9.28 -4.01 -11.97
N ARG A 212 10.20 -4.81 -11.40
CA ARG A 212 10.95 -5.83 -12.13
C ARG A 212 10.03 -6.94 -12.64
N GLN A 213 9.21 -7.50 -11.76
CA GLN A 213 8.25 -8.55 -12.15
C GLN A 213 7.28 -8.06 -13.24
N PHE A 214 6.86 -6.81 -13.14
CA PHE A 214 6.00 -6.18 -14.14
C PHE A 214 6.72 -6.05 -15.51
N ILE A 215 7.98 -5.63 -15.51
CA ILE A 215 8.80 -5.57 -16.74
C ILE A 215 8.95 -6.97 -17.35
N ASP A 216 9.26 -7.97 -16.53
CA ASP A 216 9.40 -9.38 -16.97
C ASP A 216 8.08 -9.91 -17.57
N GLN A 217 6.93 -9.57 -16.98
CA GLN A 217 5.62 -9.92 -17.54
C GLN A 217 5.41 -9.29 -18.92
N LEU A 218 5.71 -8.00 -19.06
CA LEU A 218 5.57 -7.28 -20.33
C LEU A 218 6.52 -7.80 -21.42
N GLU A 219 7.69 -8.28 -21.06
CA GLU A 219 8.63 -8.92 -21.99
C GLU A 219 8.09 -10.26 -22.52
N ASN A 220 7.30 -10.97 -21.72
CA ASN A 220 6.68 -12.25 -22.07
C ASN A 220 5.36 -12.10 -22.84
N GLY A 221 4.78 -10.90 -22.92
CA GLY A 221 3.58 -10.60 -23.67
C GLY A 221 2.65 -9.58 -23.00
N PRO A 222 1.46 -9.34 -23.58
CA PRO A 222 0.47 -8.43 -23.01
C PRO A 222 0.01 -8.88 -21.64
N THR A 223 -0.18 -7.92 -20.73
CA THR A 223 -0.67 -8.19 -19.36
C THR A 223 -2.19 -8.44 -19.31
N GLY A 224 -2.91 -8.08 -20.38
CA GLY A 224 -4.38 -8.06 -20.44
C GLY A 224 -4.99 -6.81 -19.81
N ASN A 225 -4.19 -5.91 -19.25
CA ASN A 225 -4.63 -4.61 -18.81
C ASN A 225 -4.32 -3.56 -19.87
N VAL A 226 -5.36 -3.05 -20.52
CA VAL A 226 -5.23 -2.13 -21.67
C VAL A 226 -4.39 -0.89 -21.34
N LEU A 227 -4.53 -0.34 -20.10
CA LEU A 227 -3.77 0.83 -19.69
C LEU A 227 -2.27 0.52 -19.55
N LEU A 228 -1.94 -0.60 -18.92
CA LEU A 228 -0.55 -1.03 -18.74
C LEU A 228 0.11 -1.44 -20.06
N ASP A 229 -0.60 -2.14 -20.91
CA ASP A 229 -0.12 -2.53 -22.23
C ASP A 229 0.10 -1.31 -23.14
N ALA A 230 -0.81 -0.32 -23.10
CA ALA A 230 -0.64 0.97 -23.79
C ALA A 230 0.58 1.76 -23.27
N LEU A 231 0.81 1.75 -21.97
CA LEU A 231 1.97 2.37 -21.33
C LEU A 231 3.28 1.71 -21.78
N ALA A 232 3.27 0.38 -21.91
CA ALA A 232 4.38 -0.41 -22.43
C ALA A 232 4.65 -0.20 -23.91
N GLY A 233 3.73 0.38 -24.65
CA GLY A 233 3.90 0.71 -26.07
C GLY A 233 3.10 -0.18 -27.02
N ASP A 234 2.15 -0.97 -26.53
CA ASP A 234 1.24 -1.72 -27.39
C ASP A 234 0.30 -0.78 -28.15
N GLU A 235 0.37 -0.81 -29.47
CA GLU A 235 -0.39 0.11 -30.34
C GLU A 235 -1.87 -0.23 -30.39
N SER A 236 -2.22 -1.50 -30.26
CA SER A 236 -3.62 -1.95 -30.20
C SER A 236 -4.29 -1.43 -28.94
N ALA A 237 -3.61 -1.53 -27.78
CA ALA A 237 -4.08 -1.00 -26.52
C ALA A 237 -4.20 0.54 -26.53
N ARG A 238 -3.24 1.24 -27.17
CA ARG A 238 -3.31 2.70 -27.35
C ARG A 238 -4.48 3.13 -28.21
N THR A 239 -4.74 2.40 -29.27
CA THR A 239 -5.88 2.67 -30.16
C THR A 239 -7.19 2.44 -29.41
N ALA A 240 -7.30 1.34 -28.68
CA ALA A 240 -8.48 1.06 -27.86
C ALA A 240 -8.78 2.16 -26.81
N LEU A 241 -7.73 2.74 -26.20
CA LEU A 241 -7.90 3.88 -25.27
C LEU A 241 -8.33 5.17 -25.98
N LYS A 242 -7.83 5.43 -27.20
CA LYS A 242 -8.21 6.63 -27.98
C LYS A 242 -9.64 6.53 -28.50
N ASP A 243 -10.06 5.34 -28.89
CA ASP A 243 -11.37 5.08 -29.45
C ASP A 243 -12.44 4.83 -28.38
N ALA A 244 -12.04 4.86 -27.09
CA ALA A 244 -12.97 4.70 -25.97
C ALA A 244 -14.03 5.82 -26.01
N ASN A 245 -15.30 5.42 -26.07
CA ASN A 245 -16.42 6.36 -26.04
C ASN A 245 -16.63 6.87 -24.60
N ILE A 246 -16.04 8.02 -24.31
CA ILE A 246 -16.19 8.68 -23.02
C ILE A 246 -17.42 9.61 -23.10
N PRO A 247 -18.43 9.43 -22.21
CA PRO A 247 -19.55 10.34 -22.12
C PRO A 247 -19.08 11.79 -21.92
N GLN A 248 -19.73 12.72 -22.60
CA GLN A 248 -19.38 14.13 -22.43
C GLN A 248 -19.77 14.62 -21.04
N TYR A 249 -18.95 15.49 -20.48
CA TYR A 249 -19.29 16.20 -19.26
C TYR A 249 -20.54 17.05 -19.48
N SER A 250 -21.52 16.91 -18.59
CA SER A 250 -22.67 17.80 -18.52
C SER A 250 -22.57 18.65 -17.25
N PRO A 251 -22.66 19.96 -17.36
CA PRO A 251 -22.75 20.84 -16.19
C PRO A 251 -24.08 20.73 -15.48
N PHE A 252 -25.06 20.08 -16.12
CA PHE A 252 -26.39 19.89 -15.56
C PHE A 252 -26.46 18.60 -14.75
N ASP A 253 -27.30 18.63 -13.76
CA ASP A 253 -27.56 17.50 -12.89
C ASP A 253 -28.06 16.28 -13.67
N VAL A 254 -27.62 15.11 -13.29
CA VAL A 254 -28.17 13.84 -13.78
C VAL A 254 -29.53 13.57 -13.15
N ASP A 255 -30.22 12.53 -13.63
CA ASP A 255 -31.49 12.10 -13.03
C ASP A 255 -31.30 11.79 -11.54
N PRO A 256 -32.07 12.43 -10.63
CA PRO A 256 -31.97 12.17 -9.20
C PRO A 256 -32.12 10.71 -8.79
N HIS A 257 -32.87 9.90 -9.55
CA HIS A 257 -33.02 8.46 -9.33
C HIS A 257 -31.72 7.69 -9.60
N ALA A 258 -30.75 8.30 -10.26
CA ALA A 258 -29.45 7.74 -10.56
C ALA A 258 -28.31 8.42 -9.78
N GLU A 259 -28.60 9.34 -8.88
CA GLU A 259 -27.62 10.00 -8.00
C GLU A 259 -27.40 9.15 -6.75
N TYR A 260 -26.30 8.41 -6.70
CA TYR A 260 -25.94 7.52 -5.58
C TYR A 260 -24.66 7.96 -4.87
N GLU A 261 -24.18 9.14 -5.19
CA GLU A 261 -23.04 9.74 -4.51
C GLU A 261 -23.46 10.23 -3.12
N VAL A 262 -22.71 9.81 -2.11
CA VAL A 262 -22.92 10.28 -0.73
C VAL A 262 -22.11 11.56 -0.46
N GLY A 263 -22.62 12.40 0.42
CA GLY A 263 -21.99 13.68 0.77
C GLY A 263 -22.35 14.80 -0.20
N ASP A 264 -21.81 15.98 0.09
CA ASP A 264 -22.00 17.16 -0.74
C ASP A 264 -20.86 17.28 -1.76
N VAL A 265 -21.10 16.84 -2.98
CA VAL A 265 -20.10 16.82 -4.06
C VAL A 265 -20.58 17.60 -5.28
N ASP A 266 -19.64 18.22 -5.97
CA ASP A 266 -19.93 18.98 -7.20
C ASP A 266 -20.15 18.07 -8.43
N ASN A 267 -20.59 18.67 -9.51
CA ASN A 267 -20.86 17.94 -10.76
C ASN A 267 -19.62 17.33 -11.40
N THR A 268 -18.43 17.84 -11.12
CA THR A 268 -17.17 17.27 -11.61
C THR A 268 -16.89 15.92 -10.94
N VAL A 269 -17.13 15.84 -9.63
CA VAL A 269 -16.99 14.59 -8.86
C VAL A 269 -18.08 13.59 -9.27
N ARG A 270 -19.33 14.03 -9.48
CA ARG A 270 -20.41 13.17 -9.99
C ARG A 270 -20.08 12.59 -11.36
N TYR A 271 -19.53 13.40 -12.25
CA TYR A 271 -19.07 12.94 -13.55
C TYR A 271 -17.95 11.91 -13.42
N ALA A 272 -16.92 12.18 -12.58
CA ALA A 272 -15.85 11.24 -12.29
C ALA A 272 -16.38 9.92 -11.72
N ALA A 273 -17.33 9.99 -10.77
CA ALA A 273 -17.98 8.82 -10.19
C ALA A 273 -18.75 8.00 -11.23
N SER A 274 -19.45 8.66 -12.14
CA SER A 274 -20.15 8.00 -13.25
C SER A 274 -19.16 7.30 -14.20
N LEU A 275 -18.05 7.94 -14.55
CA LEU A 275 -17.02 7.33 -15.39
C LEU A 275 -16.40 6.09 -14.71
N ALA A 276 -16.04 6.20 -13.43
CA ALA A 276 -15.49 5.09 -12.66
C ALA A 276 -16.46 3.91 -12.58
N ALA A 277 -17.73 4.19 -12.28
CA ALA A 277 -18.79 3.19 -12.22
C ALA A 277 -19.03 2.49 -13.56
N ASN A 278 -18.79 3.15 -14.68
CA ASN A 278 -18.84 2.57 -16.01
C ASN A 278 -17.53 1.90 -16.46
N GLY A 279 -16.48 1.87 -15.62
CA GLY A 279 -15.23 1.16 -15.87
C GLY A 279 -14.16 1.97 -16.59
N HIS A 280 -14.33 3.28 -16.69
CA HIS A 280 -13.29 4.15 -17.22
C HIS A 280 -12.20 4.41 -16.17
N SER A 281 -10.94 4.47 -16.62
CA SER A 281 -9.82 4.94 -15.79
C SER A 281 -9.85 6.46 -15.74
N ILE A 282 -9.78 7.01 -14.53
CA ILE A 282 -9.85 8.46 -14.28
C ILE A 282 -8.70 8.91 -13.39
N VAL A 283 -8.30 10.16 -13.51
CA VAL A 283 -7.41 10.85 -12.57
C VAL A 283 -8.21 12.00 -11.96
N VAL A 284 -8.29 12.02 -10.63
CA VAL A 284 -8.94 13.10 -9.88
C VAL A 284 -7.85 13.87 -9.15
N ASP A 285 -7.65 15.12 -9.54
CA ASP A 285 -6.70 16.03 -8.89
C ASP A 285 -7.45 16.91 -7.89
N GLY A 286 -7.17 16.71 -6.61
CA GLY A 286 -7.84 17.38 -5.49
C GLY A 286 -6.86 18.20 -4.65
N ALA A 287 -7.22 19.46 -4.37
CA ALA A 287 -6.34 20.40 -3.68
C ALA A 287 -6.16 20.14 -2.16
N PHE A 288 -7.09 19.41 -1.51
CA PHE A 288 -7.10 19.27 -0.05
C PHE A 288 -7.35 17.81 0.39
N PRO A 289 -6.60 17.29 1.39
CA PRO A 289 -6.73 15.89 1.84
C PRO A 289 -8.14 15.50 2.29
N LYS A 290 -8.85 16.40 2.98
CA LYS A 290 -10.22 16.13 3.44
C LYS A 290 -11.21 16.06 2.27
N GLY A 291 -11.13 17.00 1.34
CA GLY A 291 -11.96 16.98 0.12
C GLY A 291 -11.68 15.75 -0.73
N THR A 292 -10.43 15.29 -0.80
CA THR A 292 -10.06 14.05 -1.50
C THR A 292 -10.72 12.81 -0.88
N ALA A 293 -10.87 12.74 0.43
CA ALA A 293 -11.56 11.64 1.10
C ALA A 293 -13.07 11.66 0.82
N GLU A 294 -13.70 12.84 0.82
CA GLU A 294 -15.12 13.01 0.48
C GLU A 294 -15.39 12.60 -0.97
N GLN A 295 -14.53 13.02 -1.91
CA GLN A 295 -14.61 12.63 -3.32
C GLN A 295 -14.41 11.11 -3.50
N ALA A 296 -13.44 10.52 -2.83
CA ALA A 296 -13.18 9.08 -2.92
C ALA A 296 -14.37 8.25 -2.37
N VAL A 297 -14.99 8.68 -1.27
CA VAL A 297 -16.17 8.02 -0.72
C VAL A 297 -17.37 8.16 -1.64
N ALA A 298 -17.58 9.33 -2.25
CA ALA A 298 -18.66 9.55 -3.22
C ALA A 298 -18.48 8.67 -4.48
N ILE A 299 -17.26 8.58 -5.01
CA ILE A 299 -16.95 7.69 -6.15
C ILE A 299 -17.18 6.22 -5.75
N ALA A 300 -16.74 5.83 -4.56
CA ALA A 300 -16.93 4.47 -4.06
C ALA A 300 -18.42 4.12 -3.90
N SER A 301 -19.23 5.02 -3.34
CA SER A 301 -20.67 4.81 -3.17
C SER A 301 -21.37 4.59 -4.52
N ARG A 302 -21.04 5.39 -5.52
CA ARG A 302 -21.57 5.23 -6.88
C ARG A 302 -21.18 3.88 -7.49
N CYS A 303 -19.92 3.48 -7.34
CA CYS A 303 -19.45 2.19 -7.84
C CYS A 303 -20.18 1.01 -7.16
N LEU A 304 -20.35 1.07 -5.82
CA LEU A 304 -21.07 0.04 -5.05
C LEU A 304 -22.54 -0.07 -5.50
N MET A 305 -23.23 1.05 -5.70
CA MET A 305 -24.61 1.04 -6.17
C MET A 305 -24.75 0.49 -7.60
N ASN A 306 -23.70 0.58 -8.41
CA ASN A 306 -23.63 -0.07 -9.73
C ASN A 306 -23.15 -1.54 -9.66
N GLY A 307 -23.14 -2.15 -8.46
CA GLY A 307 -22.78 -3.55 -8.26
C GLY A 307 -21.29 -3.87 -8.40
N ARG A 308 -20.40 -2.86 -8.27
CA ARG A 308 -18.95 -3.03 -8.33
C ARG A 308 -18.36 -3.15 -6.93
N SER A 309 -17.37 -4.00 -6.78
CA SER A 309 -16.48 -3.96 -5.61
C SER A 309 -15.43 -2.87 -5.78
N VAL A 310 -15.05 -2.24 -4.66
CA VAL A 310 -14.08 -1.14 -4.65
C VAL A 310 -12.92 -1.50 -3.74
N LEU A 311 -11.70 -1.42 -4.25
CA LEU A 311 -10.47 -1.49 -3.46
C LEU A 311 -9.91 -0.06 -3.33
N TYR A 312 -9.91 0.48 -2.11
CA TYR A 312 -9.27 1.76 -1.82
C TYR A 312 -7.86 1.54 -1.28
N VAL A 313 -6.86 2.07 -1.99
CA VAL A 313 -5.44 1.97 -1.62
C VAL A 313 -4.94 3.37 -1.26
N PRO A 314 -4.88 3.71 0.04
CA PRO A 314 -4.40 5.03 0.47
C PRO A 314 -2.88 5.16 0.30
N GLY A 315 -2.42 6.33 -0.08
CA GLY A 315 -0.98 6.63 -0.17
C GLY A 315 -0.32 6.79 1.21
N VAL A 316 -1.08 7.20 2.23
CA VAL A 316 -0.62 7.36 3.61
C VAL A 316 -1.72 6.96 4.59
N ALA A 317 -1.33 6.56 5.82
CA ALA A 317 -2.27 6.11 6.86
C ALA A 317 -3.35 7.16 7.20
N GLU A 318 -3.02 8.44 7.14
CA GLU A 318 -3.97 9.53 7.39
C GLU A 318 -5.10 9.58 6.35
N GLN A 319 -4.81 9.30 5.07
CA GLN A 319 -5.84 9.20 4.03
C GLN A 319 -6.79 8.04 4.30
N LYS A 320 -6.26 6.89 4.76
CA LYS A 320 -7.10 5.76 5.21
C LYS A 320 -8.05 6.18 6.33
N ARG A 321 -7.50 6.84 7.36
CA ARG A 321 -8.28 7.31 8.51
C ARG A 321 -9.40 8.26 8.08
N LEU A 322 -9.09 9.23 7.24
CA LEU A 322 -10.07 10.19 6.71
C LEU A 322 -11.14 9.50 5.88
N PHE A 323 -10.77 8.55 5.01
CA PHE A 323 -11.72 7.78 4.22
C PHE A 323 -12.71 7.00 5.10
N ILE A 324 -12.21 6.25 6.09
CA ILE A 324 -13.06 5.48 7.02
C ILE A 324 -13.96 6.41 7.85
N GLN A 325 -13.43 7.56 8.31
CA GLN A 325 -14.21 8.56 9.04
C GLN A 325 -15.33 9.14 8.18
N THR A 326 -15.02 9.52 6.94
CA THR A 326 -16.00 10.07 5.99
C THR A 326 -17.05 9.03 5.61
N ALA A 327 -16.65 7.79 5.32
CA ALA A 327 -17.58 6.70 5.05
C ALA A 327 -18.52 6.44 6.25
N SER A 328 -17.97 6.48 7.46
CA SER A 328 -18.78 6.31 8.69
C SER A 328 -19.75 7.47 8.93
N ALA A 329 -19.35 8.69 8.63
CA ALA A 329 -20.21 9.88 8.73
C ALA A 329 -21.38 9.84 7.72
N ASN A 330 -21.19 9.13 6.61
CA ASN A 330 -22.22 8.90 5.58
C ASN A 330 -22.91 7.52 5.72
N GLU A 331 -22.89 6.92 6.90
CA GLU A 331 -23.54 5.64 7.24
C GLU A 331 -23.07 4.43 6.42
N MET A 332 -21.92 4.54 5.75
CA MET A 332 -21.34 3.48 4.90
C MET A 332 -20.36 2.55 5.67
N LYS A 333 -20.29 2.65 6.99
CA LYS A 333 -19.32 1.87 7.80
C LYS A 333 -19.43 0.35 7.59
N ALA A 334 -20.65 -0.17 7.40
CA ALA A 334 -20.89 -1.58 7.20
C ALA A 334 -20.41 -2.12 5.84
N GLN A 335 -20.19 -1.24 4.85
CA GLN A 335 -19.68 -1.58 3.53
C GLN A 335 -18.15 -1.46 3.44
N VAL A 336 -17.48 -0.97 4.48
CA VAL A 336 -16.02 -0.80 4.50
C VAL A 336 -15.38 -1.91 5.32
N LEU A 337 -14.45 -2.64 4.68
CA LEU A 337 -13.63 -3.66 5.31
C LEU A 337 -12.18 -3.15 5.36
N ASP A 338 -11.64 -2.92 6.56
CA ASP A 338 -10.23 -2.56 6.73
C ASP A 338 -9.38 -3.83 6.85
N VAL A 339 -8.59 -4.11 5.81
CA VAL A 339 -7.72 -5.30 5.72
C VAL A 339 -6.25 -4.97 6.01
N SER A 340 -5.94 -3.73 6.37
CA SER A 340 -4.56 -3.24 6.51
C SER A 340 -4.04 -3.23 7.96
N ASP A 341 -4.81 -3.71 8.94
CA ASP A 341 -4.39 -3.74 10.35
C ASP A 341 -3.62 -5.03 10.66
N GLU A 342 -2.53 -4.92 11.44
CA GLU A 342 -1.76 -6.09 11.93
C GLU A 342 -2.59 -7.05 12.79
N HIS A 343 -3.63 -6.52 13.44
CA HIS A 343 -4.64 -7.32 14.15
C HIS A 343 -5.82 -7.69 13.24
N ALA A 344 -5.64 -7.58 11.91
CA ALA A 344 -6.68 -7.73 10.92
C ALA A 344 -7.48 -9.04 11.07
N ASN A 345 -6.84 -10.15 11.40
CA ASN A 345 -7.55 -11.43 11.47
C ASN A 345 -8.66 -11.42 12.53
N ALA A 346 -8.41 -10.93 13.75
CA ALA A 346 -9.43 -10.88 14.78
C ALA A 346 -10.45 -9.73 14.58
N ALA A 347 -10.01 -8.63 13.96
CA ALA A 347 -10.89 -7.52 13.59
C ALA A 347 -11.68 -7.84 12.32
N LEU A 348 -11.09 -8.54 11.36
CA LEU A 348 -11.70 -8.97 10.11
C LEU A 348 -12.92 -9.87 10.35
N ASP A 349 -12.78 -10.88 11.21
CA ASP A 349 -13.90 -11.78 11.55
C ASP A 349 -15.09 -11.00 12.10
N LYS A 350 -14.84 -10.03 13.01
CA LYS A 350 -15.89 -9.16 13.56
C LYS A 350 -16.53 -8.26 12.50
N GLN A 351 -15.71 -7.68 11.61
CA GLN A 351 -16.21 -6.85 10.53
C GLN A 351 -17.03 -7.63 9.53
N LEU A 352 -16.60 -8.85 9.15
CA LEU A 352 -17.35 -9.74 8.26
C LEU A 352 -18.68 -10.18 8.88
N ILE A 353 -18.68 -10.58 10.15
CA ILE A 353 -19.91 -10.93 10.86
C ILE A 353 -20.87 -9.74 10.91
N ALA A 354 -20.37 -8.52 11.19
CA ALA A 354 -21.17 -7.32 11.20
C ALA A 354 -21.73 -6.99 9.81
N ALA A 355 -20.92 -7.16 8.74
CA ALA A 355 -21.33 -6.92 7.37
C ALA A 355 -22.40 -7.92 6.89
N VAL A 356 -22.27 -9.21 7.23
CA VAL A 356 -23.27 -10.24 6.91
C VAL A 356 -24.58 -10.01 7.68
N GLY A 357 -24.50 -9.54 8.92
CA GLY A 357 -25.66 -9.20 9.74
C GLY A 357 -26.30 -7.86 9.40
N PHE A 358 -25.67 -7.06 8.56
CA PHE A 358 -26.19 -5.75 8.17
C PHE A 358 -27.42 -5.91 7.26
N GLN A 359 -28.56 -5.46 7.75
CA GLN A 359 -29.75 -5.32 6.93
C GLN A 359 -29.92 -3.84 6.58
N PRO A 360 -29.81 -3.45 5.31
CA PRO A 360 -30.08 -2.08 4.92
C PRO A 360 -31.49 -1.72 5.31
N GLY A 361 -31.65 -0.63 6.06
CA GLY A 361 -32.97 -0.09 6.36
C GLY A 361 -33.68 0.25 5.06
N VAL A 362 -34.94 -0.18 4.92
CA VAL A 362 -35.74 0.02 3.69
C VAL A 362 -36.13 1.51 3.58
N ALA A 363 -35.22 2.31 3.07
CA ALA A 363 -35.48 3.71 2.75
C ALA A 363 -35.78 3.95 1.25
N THR A 364 -35.98 2.87 0.46
CA THR A 364 -36.17 2.97 -1.00
C THR A 364 -37.34 3.86 -1.35
N GLN A 365 -38.49 3.69 -0.68
CA GLN A 365 -39.69 4.54 -0.91
C GLN A 365 -39.39 6.02 -0.61
N ARG A 366 -38.63 6.34 0.43
CA ARG A 366 -38.30 7.72 0.76
C ARG A 366 -37.30 8.30 -0.23
N PHE A 367 -36.35 7.51 -0.71
CA PHE A 367 -35.40 7.91 -1.75
C PHE A 367 -36.18 8.28 -3.05
N ASP A 368 -37.03 7.36 -3.52
CA ASP A 368 -37.84 7.59 -4.74
C ASP A 368 -38.71 8.83 -4.63
N GLN A 369 -39.39 9.04 -3.48
CA GLN A 369 -40.17 10.23 -3.25
C GLN A 369 -39.35 11.52 -3.32
N LEU A 370 -38.17 11.55 -2.67
CA LEU A 370 -37.28 12.70 -2.72
C LEU A 370 -36.72 12.94 -4.11
N ALA A 371 -36.37 11.87 -4.83
CA ALA A 371 -35.94 11.95 -6.22
C ALA A 371 -37.03 12.53 -7.13
N ASP A 372 -38.29 12.08 -7.00
CA ASP A 372 -39.43 12.63 -7.73
C ASP A 372 -39.66 14.11 -7.42
N GLU A 373 -39.58 14.49 -6.13
CA GLU A 373 -39.69 15.90 -5.74
C GLU A 373 -38.59 16.76 -6.38
N LEU A 374 -37.35 16.26 -6.36
CA LEU A 374 -36.17 16.93 -6.94
C LEU A 374 -36.30 17.06 -8.46
N VAL A 375 -36.77 16.01 -9.17
CA VAL A 375 -37.12 16.08 -10.61
C VAL A 375 -38.12 17.19 -10.86
N GLY A 376 -39.17 17.27 -10.04
CA GLY A 376 -40.20 18.30 -10.17
C GLY A 376 -39.64 19.71 -9.97
N VAL A 377 -38.77 19.92 -8.98
CA VAL A 377 -38.12 21.22 -8.73
C VAL A 377 -37.19 21.61 -9.87
N ARG A 378 -36.30 20.69 -10.28
CA ARG A 378 -35.36 20.92 -11.39
C ARG A 378 -36.08 21.24 -12.69
N SER A 379 -37.14 20.52 -13.00
CA SER A 379 -37.96 20.79 -14.21
C SER A 379 -38.56 22.18 -14.21
N ARG A 380 -39.02 22.66 -13.03
CA ARG A 380 -39.52 24.03 -12.90
C ARG A 380 -38.45 25.09 -13.10
N LEU A 381 -37.25 24.86 -12.50
CA LEU A 381 -36.09 25.75 -12.66
C LEU A 381 -35.62 25.80 -14.12
N THR A 382 -35.49 24.64 -14.77
CA THR A 382 -35.05 24.54 -16.17
C THR A 382 -36.04 25.27 -17.09
N ARG A 383 -37.34 25.09 -16.84
CA ARG A 383 -38.37 25.82 -17.59
C ARG A 383 -38.26 27.33 -17.37
N TYR A 384 -38.10 27.76 -16.11
CA TYR A 384 -37.93 29.19 -15.79
C TYR A 384 -36.69 29.78 -16.48
N LEU A 385 -35.59 29.09 -16.48
CA LEU A 385 -34.36 29.51 -17.19
C LEU A 385 -34.60 29.54 -18.70
N GLY A 386 -35.25 28.52 -19.24
CA GLY A 386 -35.62 28.48 -20.65
C GLY A 386 -36.54 29.67 -21.06
N ASP A 387 -37.54 29.97 -20.25
CA ASP A 387 -38.46 31.10 -20.48
C ASP A 387 -37.73 32.46 -20.35
N LEU A 388 -36.75 32.56 -19.43
CA LEU A 388 -36.01 33.81 -19.21
C LEU A 388 -34.94 34.07 -20.29
N HIS A 389 -34.22 33.04 -20.72
CA HIS A 389 -33.11 33.14 -21.65
C HIS A 389 -33.43 32.65 -23.07
N GLY A 390 -34.56 31.99 -23.27
CA GLY A 390 -35.01 31.56 -24.57
C GLY A 390 -35.38 32.77 -25.47
N GLY A 391 -34.83 32.76 -26.67
CA GLY A 391 -35.20 33.78 -27.67
C GLY A 391 -36.66 33.65 -28.08
N ASN A 392 -37.40 34.75 -28.14
CA ASN A 392 -38.74 34.76 -28.68
C ASN A 392 -38.67 34.65 -30.21
N ASP A 393 -39.37 33.67 -30.80
CA ASP A 393 -39.39 33.43 -32.25
C ASP A 393 -39.72 34.65 -33.09
N LYS A 394 -40.47 35.60 -32.51
CA LYS A 394 -40.95 36.80 -33.19
C LYS A 394 -39.97 37.98 -33.14
N TRP A 395 -39.18 38.07 -32.08
CA TRP A 395 -38.30 39.21 -31.80
C TRP A 395 -36.83 38.86 -31.76
N ASN A 396 -36.51 37.59 -31.72
CA ASN A 396 -35.16 37.01 -31.60
C ASN A 396 -34.35 37.61 -30.43
N VAL A 397 -35.01 37.99 -29.36
CA VAL A 397 -34.45 38.46 -28.11
C VAL A 397 -35.08 37.72 -26.94
N SER A 398 -34.33 37.49 -25.89
CA SER A 398 -34.80 36.86 -24.66
C SER A 398 -35.45 37.90 -23.72
N ALA A 399 -36.26 37.41 -22.78
CA ALA A 399 -36.80 38.28 -21.72
C ALA A 399 -35.67 38.91 -20.90
N TYR A 400 -34.58 38.15 -20.64
CA TYR A 400 -33.40 38.61 -19.92
C TYR A 400 -32.70 39.76 -20.66
N GLU A 401 -32.42 39.61 -21.96
CA GLU A 401 -31.81 40.66 -22.79
C GLU A 401 -32.68 41.92 -22.86
N THR A 402 -34.03 41.74 -22.92
CA THR A 402 -34.94 42.85 -22.90
C THR A 402 -34.87 43.62 -21.58
N ILE A 403 -34.78 42.93 -20.44
CA ILE A 403 -34.68 43.57 -19.13
C ILE A 403 -33.30 44.25 -18.95
N GLN A 404 -32.25 43.68 -19.48
CA GLN A 404 -30.91 44.32 -19.42
C GLN A 404 -30.78 45.57 -20.26
N ASN A 405 -31.55 45.71 -21.32
CA ASN A 405 -31.50 46.84 -22.24
C ASN A 405 -32.51 47.97 -21.89
N LEU A 406 -33.30 47.79 -20.83
CA LEU A 406 -34.15 48.82 -20.22
C LEU A 406 -33.40 49.59 -19.15
#